data_5270338e714ad3d5219d4fc5293ec1d8
#
_entry.id   5270338e714ad3d5219d4fc5293ec1d8
#
_cell.length_a   1.000
_cell.length_b   1.000
_cell.length_c   1.000
_cell.angle_alpha   90.00
_cell.angle_beta   90.00
_cell.angle_gamma   90.00
#
_symmetry.space_group_name_H-M   'P 1'
#
loop_
_entity.id
_entity.type
_entity.pdbx_description
1 polymer ?
#
loop_
_entity_poly.entity_id
_entity_poly.type
_entity_poly.pdbx_seq_one_letter_code
_entity_poly.pdbx_strand_id
1 'polypeptide(L)'
;MTNLGGRQSEVLLNRVAANIGQAVDAVEAFWGTDWPRDIAVVATGSQRQFETEAGGGPAAQWTDIAAVAVADRVDPARRIAIGQRIVFAPGAVSMSTSALRIVLNHELFHYAARADTAVDAPRWLTEGVADYVARPATPLPEVTPLPTALPSDADLAAPGLQRSLGYDRAWWFARFVADTRGSATLRAFYRAACGVGHADLPTAVHNVLGSDMAGVLADWQQWLTRQSAR
;
A
#
# COMPACT_ATOMS: atom_id res chain seq x y z
N MET A 1 -7.47 9.23 18.00
CA MET A 1 -7.67 10.09 16.80
C MET A 1 -7.40 11.53 17.17
N THR A 2 -6.62 12.27 16.36
CA THR A 2 -6.19 13.66 16.61
C THR A 2 -6.73 14.58 15.53
N ASN A 3 -7.45 15.63 15.94
CA ASN A 3 -8.00 16.65 15.05
C ASN A 3 -7.11 17.90 15.06
N LEU A 4 -6.47 18.22 13.94
CA LEU A 4 -5.63 19.42 13.77
C LEU A 4 -6.28 20.49 12.87
N GLY A 5 -7.42 20.21 12.24
CA GLY A 5 -8.07 21.09 11.25
C GLY A 5 -9.48 21.54 11.60
N GLY A 6 -9.89 21.41 12.86
CA GLY A 6 -11.21 21.86 13.30
C GLY A 6 -12.35 21.03 12.71
N ARG A 7 -13.46 21.68 12.33
CA ARG A 7 -14.71 21.01 11.95
C ARG A 7 -14.59 20.07 10.75
N GLN A 8 -13.81 20.43 9.73
CA GLN A 8 -13.63 19.56 8.55
C GLN A 8 -12.87 18.29 8.89
N SER A 9 -11.80 18.41 9.67
CA SER A 9 -11.05 17.25 10.16
C SER A 9 -11.87 16.37 11.09
N GLU A 10 -12.78 16.94 11.88
CA GLU A 10 -13.72 16.18 12.70
C GLU A 10 -14.67 15.33 11.85
N VAL A 11 -15.23 15.91 10.79
CA VAL A 11 -16.08 15.17 9.83
C VAL A 11 -15.30 14.00 9.21
N LEU A 12 -14.05 14.22 8.80
CA LEU A 12 -13.19 13.17 8.25
C LEU A 12 -12.93 12.07 9.28
N LEU A 13 -12.56 12.43 10.52
CA LEU A 13 -12.28 11.45 11.58
C LEU A 13 -13.52 10.61 11.92
N ASN A 14 -14.71 11.20 11.95
CA ASN A 14 -15.96 10.47 12.17
C ASN A 14 -16.21 9.45 11.03
N ARG A 15 -15.90 9.81 9.78
CA ARG A 15 -16.00 8.89 8.64
C ARG A 15 -14.94 7.77 8.72
N VAL A 16 -13.72 8.08 9.15
CA VAL A 16 -12.67 7.09 9.39
C VAL A 16 -13.10 6.14 10.51
N ALA A 17 -13.59 6.67 11.65
CA ALA A 17 -14.08 5.88 12.78
C ALA A 17 -15.19 4.89 12.37
N ALA A 18 -16.10 5.33 11.50
CA ALA A 18 -17.18 4.48 10.99
C ALA A 18 -16.70 3.34 10.06
N ASN A 19 -15.47 3.42 9.53
CA ASN A 19 -14.94 2.44 8.58
C ASN A 19 -13.72 1.66 9.11
N ILE A 20 -13.13 2.05 10.24
CA ILE A 20 -11.89 1.45 10.75
C ILE A 20 -12.04 -0.05 11.07
N GLY A 21 -13.19 -0.49 11.58
CA GLY A 21 -13.43 -1.90 11.87
C GLY A 21 -13.36 -2.77 10.62
N GLN A 22 -14.00 -2.35 9.53
CA GLN A 22 -13.92 -3.07 8.24
C GLN A 22 -12.50 -3.06 7.66
N ALA A 23 -11.74 -1.98 7.87
CA ALA A 23 -10.35 -1.91 7.44
C ALA A 23 -9.47 -2.90 8.23
N VAL A 24 -9.68 -3.01 9.54
CA VAL A 24 -9.02 -4.02 10.39
C VAL A 24 -9.32 -5.42 9.88
N ASP A 25 -10.60 -5.75 9.64
CA ASP A 25 -11.01 -7.06 9.14
C ASP A 25 -10.32 -7.40 7.80
N ALA A 26 -10.25 -6.44 6.87
CA ALA A 26 -9.59 -6.62 5.57
C ALA A 26 -8.09 -6.89 5.71
N VAL A 27 -7.41 -6.13 6.56
CA VAL A 27 -5.98 -6.32 6.84
C VAL A 27 -5.73 -7.65 7.54
N GLU A 28 -6.54 -8.03 8.53
CA GLU A 28 -6.39 -9.29 9.25
C GLU A 28 -6.63 -10.50 8.35
N ALA A 29 -7.59 -10.43 7.46
CA ALA A 29 -7.86 -11.52 6.51
C ALA A 29 -6.66 -11.84 5.63
N PHE A 30 -5.83 -10.85 5.30
CA PHE A 30 -4.62 -11.03 4.50
C PHE A 30 -3.36 -11.20 5.36
N TRP A 31 -3.09 -10.28 6.30
CA TRP A 31 -1.84 -10.21 7.04
C TRP A 31 -1.82 -11.10 8.30
N GLY A 32 -2.98 -11.30 8.89
CA GLY A 32 -3.15 -11.97 10.19
C GLY A 32 -3.31 -10.98 11.33
N THR A 33 -3.35 -11.51 12.55
CA THR A 33 -3.73 -10.75 13.76
C THR A 33 -2.56 -10.29 14.62
N ASP A 34 -1.32 -10.63 14.26
CA ASP A 34 -0.11 -10.35 15.05
C ASP A 34 0.48 -8.95 14.71
N TRP A 35 -0.26 -7.89 15.04
CA TRP A 35 0.18 -6.50 14.93
C TRP A 35 -0.54 -5.59 15.94
N PRO A 36 0.02 -4.44 16.35
CA PRO A 36 -0.59 -3.54 17.32
C PRO A 36 -1.93 -2.96 16.83
N ARG A 37 -2.96 -2.99 17.70
CA ARG A 37 -4.32 -2.46 17.42
C ARG A 37 -4.54 -1.04 17.95
N ASP A 38 -3.55 -0.43 18.58
CA ASP A 38 -3.62 0.97 19.00
C ASP A 38 -3.36 1.88 17.78
N ILE A 39 -4.40 2.07 16.97
CA ILE A 39 -4.31 2.76 15.68
C ILE A 39 -4.45 4.25 15.90
N ALA A 40 -3.33 4.98 15.81
CA ALA A 40 -3.31 6.43 15.82
C ALA A 40 -3.69 7.00 14.45
N VAL A 41 -4.66 7.91 14.42
CA VAL A 41 -5.09 8.62 13.20
C VAL A 41 -5.05 10.11 13.46
N VAL A 42 -4.46 10.86 12.53
CA VAL A 42 -4.35 12.32 12.53
C VAL A 42 -5.05 12.87 11.30
N ALA A 43 -5.96 13.81 11.47
CA ALA A 43 -6.55 14.57 10.37
C ALA A 43 -6.08 16.02 10.41
N THR A 44 -5.49 16.49 9.33
CA THR A 44 -4.86 17.81 9.23
C THR A 44 -5.81 18.82 8.58
N GLY A 45 -5.65 20.10 8.93
CA GLY A 45 -6.46 21.19 8.38
C GLY A 45 -5.79 21.97 7.25
N SER A 46 -4.51 21.70 6.99
CA SER A 46 -3.76 22.34 5.91
C SER A 46 -2.70 21.41 5.32
N GLN A 47 -2.34 21.64 4.07
CA GLN A 47 -1.29 20.88 3.39
C GLN A 47 0.04 20.96 4.15
N ARG A 48 0.40 22.11 4.69
CA ARG A 48 1.63 22.28 5.49
C ARG A 48 1.61 21.43 6.77
N GLN A 49 0.47 21.36 7.46
CA GLN A 49 0.34 20.46 8.63
C GLN A 49 0.49 18.99 8.19
N PHE A 50 -0.14 18.60 7.08
CA PHE A 50 0.01 17.26 6.53
C PHE A 50 1.47 16.92 6.26
N GLU A 51 2.20 17.76 5.55
CA GLU A 51 3.63 17.59 5.24
C GLU A 51 4.47 17.45 6.51
N THR A 52 4.19 18.28 7.54
CA THR A 52 4.89 18.21 8.82
C THR A 52 4.63 16.89 9.55
N GLU A 53 3.35 16.50 9.68
CA GLU A 53 2.95 15.26 10.36
C GLU A 53 3.37 14.00 9.60
N ALA A 54 3.50 14.10 8.27
CA ALA A 54 3.97 13.04 7.39
C ALA A 54 5.50 12.83 7.43
N GLY A 55 6.24 13.65 8.19
CA GLY A 55 7.69 13.54 8.34
C GLY A 55 8.49 14.56 7.54
N GLY A 56 7.85 15.56 6.92
CA GLY A 56 8.52 16.60 6.13
C GLY A 56 9.00 16.13 4.76
N GLY A 57 10.00 16.85 4.22
CA GLY A 57 10.56 16.55 2.89
C GLY A 57 10.04 17.50 1.80
N PRO A 58 10.41 17.29 0.52
CA PRO A 58 9.98 18.14 -0.59
C PRO A 58 8.45 18.11 -0.78
N ALA A 59 7.81 19.27 -0.89
CA ALA A 59 6.36 19.39 -1.05
C ALA A 59 5.82 18.58 -2.25
N ALA A 60 6.60 18.44 -3.32
CA ALA A 60 6.20 17.69 -4.52
C ALA A 60 5.93 16.19 -4.25
N GLN A 61 6.55 15.58 -3.25
CA GLN A 61 6.29 14.17 -2.90
C GLN A 61 4.89 13.96 -2.31
N TRP A 62 4.32 15.01 -1.70
CA TRP A 62 3.03 15.00 -1.02
C TRP A 62 1.87 15.45 -1.91
N THR A 63 2.17 15.87 -3.15
CA THR A 63 1.13 16.23 -4.11
C THR A 63 0.28 15.00 -4.42
N ASP A 64 -1.03 15.16 -4.37
CA ASP A 64 -2.03 14.11 -4.64
C ASP A 64 -2.03 12.93 -3.63
N ILE A 65 -1.34 13.07 -2.49
CA ILE A 65 -1.39 12.07 -1.40
C ILE A 65 -2.55 12.40 -0.47
N ALA A 66 -3.50 11.48 -0.34
CA ALA A 66 -4.67 11.63 0.51
C ALA A 66 -4.42 11.25 1.97
N ALA A 67 -3.58 10.27 2.21
CA ALA A 67 -3.11 9.84 3.52
C ALA A 67 -1.75 9.14 3.41
N VAL A 68 -1.08 8.96 4.55
CA VAL A 68 0.16 8.20 4.65
C VAL A 68 0.30 7.58 6.04
N ALA A 69 0.74 6.32 6.10
CA ALA A 69 1.15 5.66 7.33
C ALA A 69 2.63 5.96 7.61
N VAL A 70 2.92 6.59 8.73
CA VAL A 70 4.28 6.96 9.16
C VAL A 70 4.59 6.45 10.56
N ALA A 71 5.88 6.39 10.88
CA ALA A 71 6.38 6.14 12.23
C ALA A 71 7.60 7.03 12.50
N ASP A 72 7.78 7.49 13.73
CA ASP A 72 8.92 8.31 14.11
C ASP A 72 10.22 7.48 14.12
N ARG A 73 10.11 6.20 14.48
CA ARG A 73 11.21 5.26 14.45
C ARG A 73 10.70 3.83 14.18
N VAL A 74 11.42 3.12 13.32
CA VAL A 74 11.17 1.70 13.04
C VAL A 74 12.45 0.90 13.30
N ASP A 75 12.33 -0.19 14.05
CA ASP A 75 13.35 -1.19 14.25
C ASP A 75 12.75 -2.56 13.90
N PRO A 76 12.81 -2.96 12.63
CA PRO A 76 12.19 -4.20 12.18
C PRO A 76 12.83 -5.44 12.82
N ALA A 77 14.14 -5.40 13.13
CA ALA A 77 14.83 -6.52 13.78
C ALA A 77 14.25 -6.84 15.18
N ARG A 78 13.70 -5.84 15.86
CA ARG A 78 13.00 -5.98 17.15
C ARG A 78 11.47 -5.95 17.03
N ARG A 79 10.94 -5.82 15.82
CA ARG A 79 9.51 -5.62 15.54
C ARG A 79 8.92 -4.43 16.31
N ILE A 80 9.64 -3.29 16.29
CA ILE A 80 9.25 -2.07 16.99
C ILE A 80 8.95 -0.97 15.97
N ALA A 81 7.79 -0.33 16.09
CA ALA A 81 7.45 0.92 15.43
C ALA A 81 6.92 1.92 16.48
N ILE A 82 7.63 3.04 16.64
CA ILE A 82 7.32 4.08 17.64
C ILE A 82 6.72 5.30 16.95
N GLY A 83 5.69 5.91 17.56
CA GLY A 83 5.02 7.08 17.02
C GLY A 83 4.26 6.80 15.72
N GLN A 84 3.85 5.54 15.55
CA GLN A 84 3.15 5.10 14.34
C GLN A 84 1.76 5.73 14.25
N ARG A 85 1.44 6.29 13.09
CA ARG A 85 0.16 6.95 12.84
C ARG A 85 -0.19 6.97 11.35
N ILE A 86 -1.48 7.05 11.06
CA ILE A 86 -2.01 7.34 9.72
C ILE A 86 -2.39 8.81 9.70
N VAL A 87 -1.76 9.59 8.81
CA VAL A 87 -1.99 11.03 8.66
C VAL A 87 -2.81 11.26 7.40
N PHE A 88 -3.95 11.94 7.54
CA PHE A 88 -4.81 12.31 6.42
C PHE A 88 -4.58 13.77 6.02
N ALA A 89 -4.44 13.99 4.71
CA ALA A 89 -4.39 15.32 4.11
C ALA A 89 -5.77 16.02 4.18
N PRO A 90 -5.81 17.36 4.17
CA PRO A 90 -7.08 18.10 4.30
C PRO A 90 -8.06 17.80 3.16
N GLY A 91 -7.57 17.49 1.95
CA GLY A 91 -8.40 17.10 0.79
C GLY A 91 -9.15 15.78 0.95
N ALA A 92 -8.75 14.91 1.89
CA ALA A 92 -9.40 13.63 2.09
C ALA A 92 -10.87 13.74 2.58
N VAL A 93 -11.26 14.88 3.16
CA VAL A 93 -12.65 15.14 3.57
C VAL A 93 -13.63 15.08 2.39
N SER A 94 -13.21 15.44 1.18
CA SER A 94 -14.04 15.47 -0.02
C SER A 94 -14.11 14.13 -0.77
N MET A 95 -13.36 13.12 -0.35
CA MET A 95 -13.37 11.79 -0.99
C MET A 95 -14.73 11.11 -0.84
N SER A 96 -15.11 10.30 -1.84
CA SER A 96 -16.25 9.39 -1.69
C SER A 96 -16.00 8.37 -0.58
N THR A 97 -17.04 7.73 -0.06
CA THR A 97 -16.88 6.69 0.96
C THR A 97 -16.05 5.51 0.46
N SER A 98 -16.24 5.12 -0.80
CA SER A 98 -15.46 4.03 -1.41
C SER A 98 -13.98 4.40 -1.54
N ALA A 99 -13.67 5.61 -2.00
CA ALA A 99 -12.28 6.07 -2.10
C ALA A 99 -11.61 6.18 -0.70
N LEU A 100 -12.33 6.70 0.30
CA LEU A 100 -11.82 6.77 1.67
C LEU A 100 -11.53 5.38 2.24
N ARG A 101 -12.39 4.38 1.97
CA ARG A 101 -12.14 2.99 2.40
C ARG A 101 -10.90 2.40 1.75
N ILE A 102 -10.69 2.63 0.46
CA ILE A 102 -9.48 2.16 -0.24
C ILE A 102 -8.25 2.77 0.41
N VAL A 103 -8.21 4.09 0.60
CA VAL A 103 -7.07 4.76 1.23
C VAL A 103 -6.86 4.25 2.66
N LEU A 104 -7.92 4.13 3.46
CA LEU A 104 -7.82 3.64 4.84
C LEU A 104 -7.28 2.21 4.90
N ASN A 105 -7.76 1.30 4.07
CA ASN A 105 -7.28 -0.09 4.03
C ASN A 105 -5.81 -0.15 3.60
N HIS A 106 -5.41 0.64 2.60
CA HIS A 106 -4.05 0.75 2.10
C HIS A 106 -3.09 1.20 3.22
N GLU A 107 -3.41 2.31 3.86
CA GLU A 107 -2.56 2.85 4.92
C GLU A 107 -2.55 1.96 6.18
N LEU A 108 -3.68 1.31 6.46
CA LEU A 108 -3.75 0.37 7.58
C LEU A 108 -2.94 -0.90 7.32
N PHE A 109 -2.84 -1.36 6.06
CA PHE A 109 -1.93 -2.45 5.73
C PHE A 109 -0.46 -2.05 5.99
N HIS A 110 -0.03 -0.87 5.54
CA HIS A 110 1.30 -0.35 5.86
C HIS A 110 1.52 -0.22 7.36
N TYR A 111 0.51 0.24 8.10
CA TYR A 111 0.55 0.33 9.55
C TYR A 111 0.78 -1.07 10.18
N ALA A 112 0.00 -2.05 9.79
CA ALA A 112 0.08 -3.42 10.34
C ALA A 112 1.40 -4.12 9.99
N ALA A 113 1.90 -3.94 8.76
CA ALA A 113 3.11 -4.58 8.28
C ALA A 113 4.41 -3.87 8.70
N ARG A 114 4.33 -2.63 9.20
CA ARG A 114 5.48 -1.73 9.43
C ARG A 114 6.61 -2.38 10.21
N ALA A 115 6.31 -3.03 11.31
CA ALA A 115 7.30 -3.62 12.20
C ALA A 115 7.98 -4.88 11.62
N ASP A 116 7.38 -5.49 10.60
CA ASP A 116 7.87 -6.69 9.93
C ASP A 116 8.51 -6.39 8.56
N THR A 117 8.44 -5.13 8.08
CA THR A 117 8.95 -4.72 6.78
C THR A 117 10.33 -4.09 6.90
N ALA A 118 11.30 -4.60 6.14
CA ALA A 118 12.65 -4.06 6.07
C ALA A 118 12.66 -2.66 5.43
N VAL A 119 13.65 -1.84 5.80
CA VAL A 119 13.77 -0.47 5.30
C VAL A 119 14.10 -0.42 3.81
N ASP A 120 14.81 -1.44 3.32
CA ASP A 120 15.24 -1.63 1.93
C ASP A 120 14.30 -2.52 1.11
N ALA A 121 13.09 -2.80 1.64
CA ALA A 121 12.07 -3.58 0.94
C ALA A 121 11.72 -2.97 -0.43
N PRO A 122 11.53 -3.79 -1.48
CA PRO A 122 11.11 -3.31 -2.79
C PRO A 122 9.80 -2.53 -2.71
N ARG A 123 9.85 -1.21 -2.94
CA ARG A 123 8.71 -0.32 -2.76
C ARG A 123 7.50 -0.73 -3.61
N TRP A 124 7.72 -1.15 -4.86
CA TRP A 124 6.63 -1.60 -5.72
C TRP A 124 5.86 -2.80 -5.11
N LEU A 125 6.55 -3.68 -4.38
CA LEU A 125 5.89 -4.83 -3.77
C LEU A 125 5.10 -4.43 -2.53
N THR A 126 5.65 -3.53 -1.70
CA THR A 126 4.92 -3.02 -0.53
C THR A 126 3.66 -2.26 -0.93
N GLU A 127 3.74 -1.39 -1.95
CA GLU A 127 2.59 -0.64 -2.48
C GLU A 127 1.58 -1.57 -3.20
N GLY A 128 2.08 -2.49 -4.01
CA GLY A 128 1.22 -3.42 -4.75
C GLY A 128 0.40 -4.33 -3.84
N VAL A 129 0.99 -4.79 -2.73
CA VAL A 129 0.29 -5.61 -1.74
C VAL A 129 -0.68 -4.76 -0.90
N ALA A 130 -0.31 -3.53 -0.54
CA ALA A 130 -1.23 -2.60 0.12
C ALA A 130 -2.47 -2.34 -0.74
N ASP A 131 -2.29 -2.09 -2.03
CA ASP A 131 -3.38 -1.94 -2.99
C ASP A 131 -4.18 -3.23 -3.21
N TYR A 132 -3.54 -4.40 -3.16
CA TYR A 132 -4.25 -5.69 -3.21
C TYR A 132 -5.21 -5.88 -2.03
N VAL A 133 -4.80 -5.49 -0.83
CA VAL A 133 -5.65 -5.54 0.37
C VAL A 133 -6.75 -4.47 0.34
N ALA A 134 -6.48 -3.33 -0.29
CA ALA A 134 -7.35 -2.17 -0.23
C ALA A 134 -8.40 -2.09 -1.34
N ARG A 135 -8.03 -2.45 -2.56
CA ARG A 135 -8.88 -2.24 -3.74
C ARG A 135 -9.83 -3.43 -3.97
N PRO A 136 -11.07 -3.18 -4.36
CA PRO A 136 -11.96 -4.26 -4.79
C PRO A 136 -11.40 -4.94 -6.05
N ALA A 137 -11.70 -6.23 -6.21
CA ALA A 137 -11.36 -6.97 -7.42
C ALA A 137 -12.23 -6.49 -8.59
N THR A 138 -11.76 -5.45 -9.28
CA THR A 138 -12.42 -4.93 -10.49
C THR A 138 -11.75 -5.48 -11.75
N PRO A 139 -12.46 -5.54 -12.89
CA PRO A 139 -11.84 -5.79 -14.18
C PRO A 139 -10.67 -4.84 -14.43
N LEU A 140 -9.63 -5.30 -15.12
CA LEU A 140 -8.56 -4.40 -15.53
C LEU A 140 -9.09 -3.42 -16.57
N PRO A 141 -8.67 -2.14 -16.50
CA PRO A 141 -8.99 -1.21 -17.57
C PRO A 141 -8.33 -1.66 -18.88
N GLU A 142 -8.94 -1.30 -20.00
CA GLU A 142 -8.27 -1.47 -21.30
C GLU A 142 -7.01 -0.61 -21.34
N VAL A 143 -5.86 -1.25 -21.21
CA VAL A 143 -4.55 -0.60 -21.26
C VAL A 143 -3.79 -1.08 -22.50
N THR A 144 -3.46 -0.14 -23.35
CA THR A 144 -2.67 -0.43 -24.55
C THR A 144 -1.52 0.58 -24.65
N PRO A 145 -0.26 0.14 -24.72
CA PRO A 145 0.22 -1.25 -24.62
C PRO A 145 0.17 -1.79 -23.18
N LEU A 146 0.04 -3.12 -23.04
CA LEU A 146 0.14 -3.77 -21.73
C LEU A 146 1.55 -3.58 -21.15
N PRO A 147 1.66 -3.40 -19.82
CA PRO A 147 2.96 -3.20 -19.19
C PRO A 147 3.83 -4.47 -19.30
N THR A 148 5.10 -4.26 -19.58
CA THR A 148 6.10 -5.34 -19.72
C THR A 148 7.07 -5.42 -18.56
N ALA A 149 7.04 -4.44 -17.65
CA ALA A 149 7.95 -4.34 -16.50
C ALA A 149 7.21 -3.87 -15.26
N LEU A 150 7.71 -4.27 -14.09
CA LEU A 150 7.30 -3.73 -12.80
C LEU A 150 7.67 -2.25 -12.69
N PRO A 151 6.96 -1.46 -11.89
CA PRO A 151 7.29 -0.05 -11.73
C PRO A 151 8.62 0.12 -10.98
N SER A 152 9.39 1.11 -11.40
CA SER A 152 10.56 1.60 -10.67
C SER A 152 10.16 2.53 -9.52
N ASP A 153 11.09 2.81 -8.61
CA ASP A 153 10.89 3.84 -7.57
C ASP A 153 10.66 5.22 -8.18
N ALA A 154 11.26 5.52 -9.34
CA ALA A 154 11.02 6.76 -10.07
C ALA A 154 9.57 6.86 -10.59
N ASP A 155 8.99 5.76 -11.09
CA ASP A 155 7.58 5.70 -11.49
C ASP A 155 6.66 5.97 -10.30
N LEU A 156 6.94 5.35 -9.15
CA LEU A 156 6.15 5.51 -7.93
C LEU A 156 6.32 6.89 -7.26
N ALA A 157 7.44 7.58 -7.50
CA ALA A 157 7.69 8.92 -7.02
C ALA A 157 7.20 10.02 -7.97
N ALA A 158 6.94 9.69 -9.25
CA ALA A 158 6.49 10.65 -10.25
C ALA A 158 5.13 11.27 -9.87
N PRO A 159 4.84 12.52 -10.26
CA PRO A 159 3.52 13.12 -10.01
C PRO A 159 2.45 12.63 -11.01
N GLY A 160 1.18 12.73 -10.62
CA GLY A 160 0.04 12.57 -11.51
C GLY A 160 -0.10 11.17 -12.12
N LEU A 161 -0.42 11.11 -13.42
CA LEU A 161 -0.75 9.87 -14.13
C LEU A 161 0.37 8.83 -14.09
N GLN A 162 1.63 9.23 -14.16
CA GLN A 162 2.75 8.28 -14.14
C GLN A 162 2.80 7.53 -12.79
N ARG A 163 2.58 8.22 -11.67
CA ARG A 163 2.46 7.60 -10.34
C ARG A 163 1.30 6.60 -10.33
N SER A 164 0.13 7.02 -10.78
CA SER A 164 -1.06 6.17 -10.80
C SER A 164 -0.83 4.88 -11.60
N LEU A 165 -0.22 4.98 -12.79
CA LEU A 165 0.14 3.83 -13.61
C LEU A 165 1.22 2.94 -12.94
N GLY A 166 2.13 3.53 -12.16
CA GLY A 166 3.10 2.79 -11.35
C GLY A 166 2.41 1.94 -10.29
N TYR A 167 1.49 2.55 -9.52
CA TYR A 167 0.68 1.85 -8.52
C TYR A 167 -0.21 0.77 -9.15
N ASP A 168 -0.84 1.05 -10.28
CA ASP A 168 -1.66 0.05 -10.97
C ASP A 168 -0.84 -1.16 -11.42
N ARG A 169 0.38 -0.96 -11.97
CA ARG A 169 1.28 -2.06 -12.33
C ARG A 169 1.67 -2.92 -11.12
N ALA A 170 1.99 -2.29 -10.01
CA ALA A 170 2.31 -2.98 -8.75
C ALA A 170 1.11 -3.79 -8.24
N TRP A 171 -0.08 -3.19 -8.22
CA TRP A 171 -1.33 -3.83 -7.83
C TRP A 171 -1.68 -5.02 -8.74
N TRP A 172 -1.57 -4.87 -10.06
CA TRP A 172 -1.87 -5.97 -11.01
C TRP A 172 -0.91 -7.14 -10.83
N PHE A 173 0.35 -6.88 -10.52
CA PHE A 173 1.28 -7.96 -10.20
C PHE A 173 0.90 -8.69 -8.91
N ALA A 174 0.54 -7.97 -7.86
CA ALA A 174 0.06 -8.58 -6.62
C ALA A 174 -1.20 -9.42 -6.85
N ARG A 175 -2.17 -8.90 -7.62
CA ARG A 175 -3.36 -9.65 -8.05
C ARG A 175 -3.00 -10.90 -8.85
N PHE A 176 -2.12 -10.78 -9.82
CA PHE A 176 -1.65 -11.93 -10.61
C PHE A 176 -1.13 -13.05 -9.70
N VAL A 177 -0.28 -12.73 -8.75
CA VAL A 177 0.24 -13.75 -7.81
C VAL A 177 -0.89 -14.35 -6.98
N ALA A 178 -1.79 -13.53 -6.44
CA ALA A 178 -2.91 -14.00 -5.64
C ALA A 178 -3.90 -14.86 -6.46
N ASP A 179 -4.24 -14.44 -7.68
CA ASP A 179 -5.19 -15.14 -8.55
C ASP A 179 -4.65 -16.47 -9.06
N THR A 180 -3.34 -16.56 -9.29
CA THR A 180 -2.73 -17.77 -9.89
C THR A 180 -2.12 -18.72 -8.86
N ARG A 181 -1.70 -18.23 -7.69
CA ARG A 181 -0.99 -18.99 -6.65
C ARG A 181 -1.61 -18.88 -5.26
N GLY A 182 -2.65 -18.07 -5.11
CA GLY A 182 -3.36 -17.85 -3.84
C GLY A 182 -2.79 -16.70 -2.99
N SER A 183 -3.66 -16.07 -2.19
CA SER A 183 -3.30 -14.95 -1.31
C SER A 183 -2.25 -15.34 -0.24
N ALA A 184 -2.25 -16.58 0.21
CA ALA A 184 -1.23 -17.07 1.14
C ALA A 184 0.17 -17.07 0.52
N THR A 185 0.29 -17.41 -0.79
CA THR A 185 1.55 -17.32 -1.53
C THR A 185 1.99 -15.88 -1.71
N LEU A 186 1.07 -14.95 -2.02
CA LEU A 186 1.39 -13.53 -2.09
C LEU A 186 1.93 -13.00 -0.75
N ARG A 187 1.31 -13.38 0.38
CA ARG A 187 1.79 -13.01 1.72
C ARG A 187 3.16 -13.63 2.00
N ALA A 188 3.40 -14.88 1.63
CA ALA A 188 4.70 -15.54 1.79
C ALA A 188 5.77 -14.83 0.94
N PHE A 189 5.44 -14.44 -0.28
CA PHE A 189 6.31 -13.68 -1.16
C PHE A 189 6.66 -12.30 -0.59
N TYR A 190 5.66 -11.57 -0.06
CA TYR A 190 5.92 -10.31 0.65
C TYR A 190 6.93 -10.51 1.79
N ARG A 191 6.71 -11.50 2.65
CA ARG A 191 7.62 -11.77 3.78
C ARG A 191 9.03 -12.16 3.33
N ALA A 192 9.14 -12.94 2.27
CA ALA A 192 10.43 -13.38 1.73
C ALA A 192 11.23 -12.27 1.05
N ALA A 193 10.54 -11.29 0.42
CA ALA A 193 11.17 -10.20 -0.34
C ALA A 193 11.20 -8.86 0.39
N CYS A 194 10.38 -8.67 1.43
CA CYS A 194 10.25 -7.42 2.16
C CYS A 194 10.48 -7.56 3.66
N GLY A 195 10.56 -8.77 4.20
CA GLY A 195 10.76 -9.01 5.63
C GLY A 195 12.18 -8.70 6.09
N VAL A 196 12.37 -8.65 7.41
CA VAL A 196 13.71 -8.46 8.01
C VAL A 196 14.65 -9.58 7.61
N GLY A 197 15.82 -9.24 7.09
CA GLY A 197 16.78 -10.23 6.60
C GLY A 197 16.32 -10.97 5.35
N HIS A 198 15.42 -10.37 4.58
CA HIS A 198 14.92 -10.93 3.34
C HIS A 198 16.04 -11.31 2.38
N ALA A 199 15.79 -12.32 1.54
CA ALA A 199 16.66 -12.64 0.42
C ALA A 199 16.58 -11.52 -0.65
N ASP A 200 17.53 -11.52 -1.58
CA ASP A 200 17.39 -10.72 -2.79
C ASP A 200 16.11 -11.11 -3.57
N LEU A 201 15.61 -10.20 -4.37
CA LEU A 201 14.35 -10.40 -5.08
C LEU A 201 14.36 -11.63 -6.00
N PRO A 202 15.41 -11.93 -6.80
CA PRO A 202 15.48 -13.15 -7.58
C PRO A 202 15.38 -14.43 -6.76
N THR A 203 16.05 -14.47 -5.61
CA THR A 203 15.99 -15.61 -4.67
C THR A 203 14.60 -15.76 -4.06
N ALA A 204 13.97 -14.67 -3.62
CA ALA A 204 12.60 -14.70 -3.10
C ALA A 204 11.59 -15.17 -4.15
N VAL A 205 11.71 -14.70 -5.39
CA VAL A 205 10.89 -15.15 -6.53
C VAL A 205 11.07 -16.64 -6.77
N HIS A 206 12.31 -17.12 -6.85
CA HIS A 206 12.60 -18.53 -7.08
C HIS A 206 11.99 -19.41 -5.97
N ASN A 207 12.26 -19.05 -4.72
CA ASN A 207 11.87 -19.89 -3.58
C ASN A 207 10.36 -19.91 -3.32
N VAL A 208 9.65 -18.80 -3.59
CA VAL A 208 8.22 -18.69 -3.25
C VAL A 208 7.33 -18.85 -4.47
N LEU A 209 7.75 -18.33 -5.62
CA LEU A 209 6.95 -18.38 -6.85
C LEU A 209 7.36 -19.55 -7.78
N GLY A 210 8.46 -20.28 -7.47
CA GLY A 210 8.87 -21.48 -8.18
C GLY A 210 9.36 -21.24 -9.60
N SER A 211 9.82 -20.01 -9.92
CA SER A 211 10.30 -19.63 -11.26
C SER A 211 11.40 -18.57 -11.12
N ASP A 212 12.02 -18.19 -12.20
CA ASP A 212 12.87 -17.01 -12.25
C ASP A 212 12.06 -15.74 -12.55
N MET A 213 12.68 -14.58 -12.41
CA MET A 213 12.02 -13.29 -12.64
C MET A 213 11.48 -13.16 -14.08
N ALA A 214 12.20 -13.66 -15.08
CA ALA A 214 11.78 -13.58 -16.48
C ALA A 214 10.53 -14.43 -16.74
N GLY A 215 10.50 -15.65 -16.19
CA GLY A 215 9.34 -16.54 -16.26
C GLY A 215 8.12 -15.97 -15.56
N VAL A 216 8.29 -15.41 -14.35
CA VAL A 216 7.18 -14.77 -13.61
C VAL A 216 6.63 -13.55 -14.36
N LEU A 217 7.48 -12.73 -14.98
CA LEU A 217 7.03 -11.59 -15.79
C LEU A 217 6.31 -12.05 -17.08
N ALA A 218 6.76 -13.12 -17.72
CA ALA A 218 6.07 -13.69 -18.88
C ALA A 218 4.68 -14.23 -18.49
N ASP A 219 4.57 -14.94 -17.37
CA ASP A 219 3.28 -15.42 -16.82
C ASP A 219 2.34 -14.26 -16.50
N TRP A 220 2.88 -13.18 -15.89
CA TRP A 220 2.12 -11.98 -15.59
C TRP A 220 1.56 -11.30 -16.85
N GLN A 221 2.38 -11.16 -17.91
CA GLN A 221 1.94 -10.59 -19.19
C GLN A 221 0.82 -11.42 -19.83
N GLN A 222 0.94 -12.75 -19.78
CA GLN A 222 -0.13 -13.64 -20.25
C GLN A 222 -1.41 -13.50 -19.42
N TRP A 223 -1.28 -13.35 -18.10
CA TRP A 223 -2.43 -13.10 -17.22
C TRP A 223 -3.10 -11.76 -17.56
N LEU A 224 -2.33 -10.66 -17.74
CA LEU A 224 -2.83 -9.36 -18.17
C LEU A 224 -3.61 -9.46 -19.47
N THR A 225 -3.06 -10.13 -20.49
CA THR A 225 -3.74 -10.34 -21.78
C THR A 225 -5.08 -11.04 -21.61
N ARG A 226 -5.14 -12.07 -20.77
CA ARG A 226 -6.40 -12.78 -20.49
C ARG A 226 -7.42 -11.93 -19.72
N GLN A 227 -6.98 -11.03 -18.85
CA GLN A 227 -7.87 -10.14 -18.10
C GLN A 227 -8.41 -8.99 -18.97
N SER A 228 -7.63 -8.47 -19.91
CA SER A 228 -8.06 -7.41 -20.83
C SER A 228 -9.02 -7.90 -21.93
N ALA A 229 -9.13 -9.23 -22.14
CA ALA A 229 -10.04 -9.83 -23.12
C ALA A 229 -11.41 -10.22 -22.53
N ARG A 230 -11.66 -9.94 -21.26
CA ARG A 230 -12.92 -10.24 -20.54
C ARG A 230 -13.80 -9.00 -20.42
#